data_7775f1d480156a96bf14d0840f6a51b5
#
_entry.id   7775f1d480156a96bf14d0840f6a51b5
#
_cell.length_a   1.000
_cell.length_b   1.000
_cell.length_c   1.000
_cell.angle_alpha   90.00
_cell.angle_beta   90.00
_cell.angle_gamma   90.00
#
_symmetry.space_group_name_H-M   'P 1'
#
loop_
_entity.id
_entity.type
_entity.pdbx_description
1 polymer ?
#
loop_
_entity_poly.entity_id
_entity_poly.type
_entity_poly.pdbx_seq_one_letter_code
_entity_poly.pdbx_strand_id
1 'polypeptide(L)'
;MVIRSILRCGVHVTSSRCTFLRASQFFSPLLKINTMAYTTVERGNPFSPNYRVYIQDKNGPVSPLHDIPLVVDAAKNIYNMIVEVPRWTNAKMEITMKEILNPIKQDIKKGKPRFVANCFPHHGYIWNYGALPQTWENPEHLDDGTGCKGDNDPIDVIEIGYRVAKRGEVLNVKILGTIALIDEGETDWKLIAIDVNDPIADQVNDIPDVEKHFPGLLKASVEWFKIYKIPDGKPENQFAFNGEAKSASFAHTIIDEVHRFWKSLVSKEVEAKGISCVNTTLDGNSFKIPVSEAKDVINKTPELGDAHPVDTVVDKWHFIHLK
;
A
#
# COMPACT_ATOMS: atom_id res chain seq x y z
N MET A 1 43.52 -54.38 -45.32
CA MET A 1 44.52 -55.36 -44.76
C MET A 1 45.22 -54.66 -43.61
N VAL A 2 45.00 -55.18 -42.37
CA VAL A 2 45.96 -55.17 -41.25
C VAL A 2 46.16 -53.82 -40.54
N ILE A 3 46.20 -53.68 -39.25
CA ILE A 3 46.02 -54.50 -38.00
C ILE A 3 45.78 -53.51 -36.86
N ARG A 4 45.04 -53.93 -35.84
CA ARG A 4 44.78 -53.30 -34.55
C ARG A 4 46.05 -53.11 -33.73
N SER A 5 46.08 -52.03 -32.93
CA SER A 5 46.81 -52.09 -31.67
C SER A 5 46.03 -51.32 -30.60
N ILE A 6 45.70 -52.04 -29.53
CA ILE A 6 45.00 -51.56 -28.34
C ILE A 6 46.06 -51.18 -27.32
N LEU A 7 46.02 -49.96 -26.84
CA LEU A 7 46.76 -49.54 -25.63
C LEU A 7 45.73 -49.24 -24.51
N ARG A 8 45.74 -50.10 -23.48
CA ARG A 8 45.07 -49.86 -22.20
C ARG A 8 45.90 -48.88 -21.38
N CYS A 9 45.30 -47.73 -21.03
CA CYS A 9 45.82 -46.90 -19.96
C CYS A 9 44.94 -47.09 -18.73
N GLY A 10 45.54 -47.64 -17.67
CA GLY A 10 44.87 -47.78 -16.38
C GLY A 10 44.79 -46.44 -15.68
N VAL A 11 43.60 -46.05 -15.27
CA VAL A 11 43.36 -44.87 -14.43
C VAL A 11 43.29 -45.32 -12.97
N HIS A 12 44.28 -44.93 -12.19
CA HIS A 12 44.22 -45.01 -10.73
C HIS A 12 43.23 -43.96 -10.20
N VAL A 13 42.12 -44.43 -9.63
CA VAL A 13 41.21 -43.58 -8.90
C VAL A 13 41.68 -43.47 -7.47
N THR A 14 42.25 -42.32 -7.12
CA THR A 14 42.50 -41.93 -5.72
C THR A 14 41.23 -41.32 -5.16
N SER A 15 40.63 -42.01 -4.16
CA SER A 15 39.49 -41.57 -3.40
C SER A 15 39.86 -40.37 -2.51
N SER A 16 39.54 -39.13 -2.94
CA SER A 16 39.56 -37.97 -2.06
C SER A 16 38.24 -37.89 -1.34
N ARG A 17 38.24 -38.14 -0.03
CA ARG A 17 37.09 -37.91 0.87
C ARG A 17 36.83 -36.39 0.92
N CYS A 18 35.80 -35.93 0.25
CA CYS A 18 35.25 -34.60 0.41
C CYS A 18 34.49 -34.54 1.75
N THR A 19 35.08 -33.85 2.73
CA THR A 19 34.43 -33.58 4.00
C THR A 19 33.43 -32.43 3.79
N PHE A 20 32.15 -32.77 3.69
CA PHE A 20 31.08 -31.76 3.71
C PHE A 20 31.01 -31.10 5.10
N LEU A 21 31.53 -29.90 5.20
CA LEU A 21 31.23 -29.00 6.30
C LEU A 21 29.73 -28.63 6.21
N ARG A 22 28.94 -29.20 7.13
CA ARG A 22 27.57 -28.73 7.35
C ARG A 22 27.63 -27.28 7.86
N ALA A 23 27.30 -26.34 6.99
CA ALA A 23 26.93 -25.00 7.43
C ALA A 23 25.65 -25.13 8.26
N SER A 24 25.76 -25.03 9.57
CA SER A 24 24.62 -24.85 10.46
C SER A 24 24.05 -23.45 10.17
N GLN A 25 22.97 -23.39 9.39
CA GLN A 25 22.16 -22.19 9.26
C GLN A 25 21.59 -21.91 10.65
N PHE A 26 22.11 -20.87 11.29
CA PHE A 26 21.47 -20.26 12.43
C PHE A 26 20.19 -19.56 11.92
N PHE A 27 19.08 -20.29 11.98
CA PHE A 27 17.78 -19.66 11.94
C PHE A 27 17.64 -18.84 13.23
N SER A 28 17.84 -17.53 13.17
CA SER A 28 17.34 -16.63 14.20
C SER A 28 15.83 -16.89 14.33
N PRO A 29 15.29 -17.09 15.53
CA PRO A 29 13.86 -17.18 15.69
C PRO A 29 13.27 -15.83 15.27
N LEU A 30 12.51 -15.81 14.16
CA LEU A 30 11.67 -14.69 13.80
C LEU A 30 10.82 -14.37 15.03
N LEU A 31 11.08 -13.26 15.66
CA LEU A 31 10.19 -12.68 16.66
C LEU A 31 8.84 -12.51 15.96
N LYS A 32 7.88 -13.39 16.27
CA LYS A 32 6.49 -13.21 15.85
C LYS A 32 6.01 -11.94 16.52
N ILE A 33 6.02 -10.85 15.79
CA ILE A 33 5.27 -9.65 16.18
C ILE A 33 3.84 -10.15 16.34
N ASN A 34 3.25 -9.93 17.50
CA ASN A 34 1.90 -10.38 17.82
C ASN A 34 0.92 -9.47 17.06
N THR A 35 0.82 -9.66 15.75
CA THR A 35 -0.07 -8.89 14.89
C THR A 35 -1.50 -9.24 15.21
N MET A 36 -2.34 -8.25 15.49
CA MET A 36 -3.79 -8.47 15.51
C MET A 36 -4.19 -9.05 14.15
N ALA A 37 -4.81 -10.22 14.17
CA ALA A 37 -5.25 -10.84 12.93
C ALA A 37 -6.50 -10.11 12.44
N TYR A 38 -6.35 -9.35 11.35
CA TYR A 38 -7.46 -8.73 10.64
C TYR A 38 -7.93 -9.65 9.51
N THR A 39 -9.23 -9.64 9.26
CA THR A 39 -9.86 -10.36 8.14
C THR A 39 -10.79 -9.43 7.40
N THR A 40 -11.17 -9.80 6.17
CA THR A 40 -12.05 -9.00 5.33
C THR A 40 -13.42 -9.63 5.18
N VAL A 41 -14.45 -8.77 5.05
CA VAL A 41 -15.81 -9.16 4.66
C VAL A 41 -16.16 -8.37 3.40
N GLU A 42 -16.31 -9.09 2.30
CA GLU A 42 -16.69 -8.50 1.02
C GLU A 42 -18.20 -8.48 0.87
N ARG A 43 -18.74 -7.39 0.32
CA ARG A 43 -20.16 -7.15 0.10
C ARG A 43 -20.38 -6.51 -1.27
N GLY A 44 -21.56 -6.76 -1.85
CA GLY A 44 -21.91 -6.25 -3.18
C GLY A 44 -21.17 -6.96 -4.31
N ASN A 45 -21.24 -6.42 -5.51
CA ASN A 45 -20.66 -7.03 -6.70
C ASN A 45 -19.31 -6.38 -7.03
N PRO A 46 -18.19 -7.13 -7.08
CA PRO A 46 -16.90 -6.57 -7.51
C PRO A 46 -17.02 -5.78 -8.83
N PHE A 47 -16.30 -4.67 -8.91
CA PHE A 47 -16.33 -3.74 -10.05
C PHE A 47 -17.67 -3.03 -10.27
N SER A 48 -18.45 -2.84 -9.19
CA SER A 48 -19.69 -2.08 -9.21
C SER A 48 -19.69 -1.02 -8.11
N PRO A 49 -20.57 0.00 -8.18
CA PRO A 49 -20.65 1.05 -7.14
C PRO A 49 -21.07 0.55 -5.75
N ASN A 50 -21.65 -0.64 -5.64
CA ASN A 50 -22.11 -1.21 -4.38
C ASN A 50 -21.08 -2.14 -3.71
N TYR A 51 -19.94 -2.41 -4.34
CA TYR A 51 -18.90 -3.26 -3.77
C TYR A 51 -18.19 -2.59 -2.60
N ARG A 52 -18.06 -3.33 -1.49
CA ARG A 52 -17.38 -2.89 -0.25
C ARG A 52 -16.53 -4.00 0.32
N VAL A 53 -15.34 -3.64 0.82
CA VAL A 53 -14.51 -4.53 1.62
C VAL A 53 -14.40 -3.93 3.01
N TYR A 54 -15.08 -4.56 3.96
CA TYR A 54 -15.00 -4.23 5.38
C TYR A 54 -13.86 -5.00 6.03
N ILE A 55 -13.24 -4.42 7.05
CA ILE A 55 -12.23 -5.07 7.87
C ILE A 55 -12.84 -5.42 9.22
N GLN A 56 -12.42 -6.54 9.78
CA GLN A 56 -12.79 -6.96 11.13
C GLN A 56 -11.60 -7.57 11.87
N ASP A 57 -11.58 -7.37 13.17
CA ASP A 57 -10.70 -8.07 14.10
C ASP A 57 -11.45 -9.26 14.76
N LYS A 58 -10.85 -9.85 15.79
CA LYS A 58 -11.46 -10.95 16.56
C LYS A 58 -12.75 -10.58 17.29
N ASN A 59 -13.04 -9.30 17.50
CA ASN A 59 -14.21 -8.81 18.22
C ASN A 59 -15.34 -8.43 17.25
N GLY A 60 -15.03 -8.07 16.03
CA GLY A 60 -15.99 -7.70 14.99
C GLY A 60 -15.49 -6.64 14.02
N PRO A 61 -16.41 -5.97 13.31
CA PRO A 61 -16.06 -4.94 12.34
C PRO A 61 -15.32 -3.75 12.96
N VAL A 62 -14.32 -3.25 12.22
CA VAL A 62 -13.50 -2.10 12.59
C VAL A 62 -13.37 -1.14 11.41
N SER A 63 -13.21 0.15 11.68
CA SER A 63 -12.83 1.13 10.68
C SER A 63 -11.35 0.98 10.36
N PRO A 64 -10.94 0.75 9.10
CA PRO A 64 -9.53 0.75 8.72
C PRO A 64 -8.87 2.10 8.97
N LEU A 65 -9.62 3.20 8.90
CA LEU A 65 -9.11 4.55 9.12
C LEU A 65 -8.92 4.87 10.60
N HIS A 66 -9.83 4.42 11.49
CA HIS A 66 -9.86 4.90 12.87
C HIS A 66 -9.49 3.86 13.92
N ASP A 67 -9.84 2.59 13.70
CA ASP A 67 -9.72 1.54 14.72
C ASP A 67 -8.40 0.77 14.64
N ILE A 68 -7.79 0.67 13.46
CA ILE A 68 -6.49 0.01 13.30
C ILE A 68 -5.41 0.97 13.80
N PRO A 69 -4.58 0.60 14.79
CA PRO A 69 -3.54 1.48 15.28
C PRO A 69 -2.52 1.83 14.18
N LEU A 70 -2.09 3.09 14.12
CA LEU A 70 -1.02 3.52 13.22
C LEU A 70 0.28 2.76 13.50
N VAL A 71 0.71 2.76 14.76
CA VAL A 71 2.01 2.23 15.19
C VAL A 71 1.88 0.81 15.72
N VAL A 72 2.72 -0.11 15.22
CA VAL A 72 2.84 -1.50 15.70
C VAL A 72 3.99 -1.61 16.70
N ASP A 73 5.15 -1.05 16.38
CA ASP A 73 6.34 -1.05 17.23
C ASP A 73 7.05 0.31 17.08
N ALA A 74 6.86 1.17 18.07
CA ALA A 74 7.44 2.52 18.06
C ALA A 74 8.97 2.51 18.13
N ALA A 75 9.57 1.51 18.80
CA ALA A 75 11.02 1.43 18.91
C ALA A 75 11.71 1.07 17.60
N LYS A 76 10.97 0.41 16.70
CA LYS A 76 11.44 -0.03 15.39
C LYS A 76 10.85 0.76 14.23
N ASN A 77 10.01 1.75 14.49
CA ASN A 77 9.29 2.51 13.47
C ASN A 77 8.51 1.61 12.51
N ILE A 78 7.75 0.64 13.08
CA ILE A 78 6.89 -0.26 12.31
C ILE A 78 5.45 0.24 12.41
N TYR A 79 4.80 0.32 11.25
CA TYR A 79 3.45 0.84 11.08
C TYR A 79 2.52 -0.22 10.50
N ASN A 80 1.21 -0.08 10.74
CA ASN A 80 0.20 -0.78 9.97
C ASN A 80 -0.03 -0.05 8.65
N MET A 81 -0.19 -0.80 7.56
CA MET A 81 -0.65 -0.33 6.25
C MET A 81 -1.85 -1.15 5.84
N ILE A 82 -2.92 -0.51 5.37
CA ILE A 82 -4.06 -1.17 4.75
C ILE A 82 -3.85 -1.21 3.24
N VAL A 83 -3.87 -2.40 2.65
CA VAL A 83 -3.75 -2.57 1.20
C VAL A 83 -5.08 -2.33 0.53
N GLU A 84 -5.14 -1.34 -0.35
CA GLU A 84 -6.31 -0.98 -1.15
C GLU A 84 -6.24 -1.60 -2.54
N VAL A 85 -5.09 -1.46 -3.19
CA VAL A 85 -4.83 -1.93 -4.55
C VAL A 85 -3.65 -2.89 -4.57
N PRO A 86 -3.89 -4.20 -4.72
CA PRO A 86 -2.82 -5.17 -4.93
C PRO A 86 -2.00 -4.84 -6.18
N ARG A 87 -0.69 -5.10 -6.12
CA ARG A 87 0.22 -4.92 -7.26
C ARG A 87 -0.33 -5.56 -8.53
N TRP A 88 -0.14 -4.88 -9.66
CA TRP A 88 -0.55 -5.29 -11.01
C TRP A 88 -2.07 -5.34 -11.23
N THR A 89 -2.85 -4.76 -10.34
CA THR A 89 -4.29 -4.57 -10.56
C THR A 89 -4.60 -3.13 -10.97
N ASN A 90 -5.74 -2.91 -11.62
CA ASN A 90 -6.09 -1.62 -12.22
C ASN A 90 -7.26 -0.92 -11.52
N ALA A 91 -8.12 -1.63 -10.80
CA ALA A 91 -9.25 -1.03 -10.10
C ALA A 91 -8.74 -0.08 -9.00
N LYS A 92 -9.03 1.23 -9.09
CA LYS A 92 -8.68 2.19 -8.06
C LYS A 92 -9.61 1.99 -6.88
N MET A 93 -9.12 1.27 -5.88
CA MET A 93 -9.83 1.03 -4.63
C MET A 93 -9.25 1.96 -3.57
N GLU A 94 -10.10 2.47 -2.67
CA GLU A 94 -9.69 3.42 -1.63
C GLU A 94 -10.56 3.25 -0.37
N ILE A 95 -10.00 3.56 0.79
CA ILE A 95 -10.75 3.69 2.05
C ILE A 95 -11.70 4.87 1.88
N THR A 96 -13.01 4.62 1.94
CA THR A 96 -13.97 5.72 1.78
C THR A 96 -14.08 6.57 3.04
N MET A 97 -13.85 7.86 2.90
CA MET A 97 -13.91 8.81 4.01
C MET A 97 -15.33 9.05 4.52
N LYS A 98 -16.36 8.83 3.71
CA LYS A 98 -17.75 9.26 4.00
C LYS A 98 -18.66 8.17 4.55
N GLU A 99 -18.33 6.91 4.37
CA GLU A 99 -19.20 5.81 4.76
C GLU A 99 -18.87 5.32 6.18
N ILE A 100 -19.88 4.86 6.89
CA ILE A 100 -19.74 4.30 8.26
C ILE A 100 -18.79 3.09 8.17
N LEU A 101 -17.82 3.01 9.11
CA LEU A 101 -16.73 2.03 9.15
C LEU A 101 -15.72 2.14 8.00
N ASN A 102 -15.77 3.19 7.20
CA ASN A 102 -14.80 3.50 6.15
C ASN A 102 -14.37 2.28 5.31
N PRO A 103 -15.30 1.50 4.71
CA PRO A 103 -14.92 0.33 3.93
C PRO A 103 -14.08 0.73 2.72
N ILE A 104 -13.25 -0.21 2.22
CA ILE A 104 -12.58 -0.04 0.94
C ILE A 104 -13.62 -0.18 -0.17
N LYS A 105 -13.63 0.78 -1.08
CA LYS A 105 -14.59 0.91 -2.17
C LYS A 105 -13.87 1.33 -3.44
N GLN A 106 -14.40 0.95 -4.61
CA GLN A 106 -13.86 1.45 -5.88
C GLN A 106 -14.25 2.91 -6.10
N ASP A 107 -13.29 3.76 -6.46
CA ASP A 107 -13.53 5.13 -6.89
C ASP A 107 -14.48 5.18 -8.08
N ILE A 108 -15.36 6.18 -8.09
CA ILE A 108 -16.37 6.38 -9.13
C ILE A 108 -16.03 7.64 -9.92
N LYS A 109 -15.68 7.46 -11.18
CA LYS A 109 -15.39 8.54 -12.12
C LYS A 109 -16.44 8.60 -13.21
N LYS A 110 -17.09 9.76 -13.41
CA LYS A 110 -18.16 9.95 -14.41
C LYS A 110 -19.26 8.89 -14.32
N GLY A 111 -19.62 8.50 -13.08
CA GLY A 111 -20.67 7.51 -12.80
C GLY A 111 -20.28 6.04 -13.02
N LYS A 112 -19.01 5.73 -13.30
CA LYS A 112 -18.50 4.37 -13.50
C LYS A 112 -17.36 4.06 -12.53
N PRO A 113 -17.20 2.78 -12.12
CA PRO A 113 -16.03 2.33 -11.39
C PRO A 113 -14.75 2.68 -12.15
N ARG A 114 -13.79 3.29 -11.44
CA ARG A 114 -12.54 3.76 -12.03
C ARG A 114 -11.51 2.66 -12.10
N PHE A 115 -10.87 2.53 -13.27
CA PHE A 115 -9.69 1.72 -13.49
C PHE A 115 -8.57 2.60 -14.01
N VAL A 116 -7.35 2.41 -13.51
CA VAL A 116 -6.18 3.07 -14.08
C VAL A 116 -5.77 2.39 -15.37
N ALA A 117 -5.40 3.18 -16.37
CA ALA A 117 -4.92 2.67 -17.65
C ALA A 117 -3.52 2.06 -17.51
N ASN A 118 -3.18 1.10 -18.38
CA ASN A 118 -1.82 0.58 -18.49
C ASN A 118 -0.97 1.52 -19.34
N CYS A 119 -0.24 2.44 -18.72
CA CYS A 119 0.72 3.31 -19.39
C CYS A 119 2.03 2.55 -19.62
N PHE A 120 2.37 2.26 -20.90
CA PHE A 120 3.58 1.50 -21.21
C PHE A 120 4.83 2.17 -20.59
N PRO A 121 5.73 1.42 -19.90
CA PRO A 121 5.77 -0.06 -19.76
C PRO A 121 5.05 -0.58 -18.48
N HIS A 122 4.21 0.19 -17.82
CA HIS A 122 3.62 -0.11 -16.53
C HIS A 122 2.23 -0.76 -16.66
N HIS A 123 2.04 -1.91 -16.02
CA HIS A 123 0.75 -2.62 -15.97
C HIS A 123 0.09 -2.41 -14.60
N GLY A 124 -1.04 -1.69 -14.57
CA GLY A 124 -1.75 -1.36 -13.34
C GLY A 124 -0.86 -0.63 -12.32
N TYR A 125 -1.12 -0.83 -11.05
CA TYR A 125 -0.26 -0.36 -9.96
C TYR A 125 0.98 -1.23 -9.86
N ILE A 126 2.18 -0.65 -9.86
CA ILE A 126 3.44 -1.41 -9.87
C ILE A 126 3.92 -1.81 -8.45
N TRP A 127 3.19 -1.42 -7.42
CA TRP A 127 3.40 -1.75 -6.00
C TRP A 127 2.10 -2.28 -5.39
N ASN A 128 2.17 -2.82 -4.18
CA ASN A 128 0.99 -2.85 -3.34
C ASN A 128 0.72 -1.42 -2.86
N TYR A 129 -0.45 -0.90 -3.17
CA TYR A 129 -0.83 0.46 -2.85
C TYR A 129 -1.89 0.48 -1.77
N GLY A 130 -1.84 1.46 -0.88
CA GLY A 130 -2.82 1.62 0.18
C GLY A 130 -2.48 2.80 1.07
N ALA A 131 -2.97 2.79 2.31
CA ALA A 131 -2.83 3.93 3.21
C ALA A 131 -2.41 3.53 4.62
N LEU A 132 -1.84 4.47 5.38
CA LEU A 132 -1.66 4.32 6.82
C LEU A 132 -2.95 4.67 7.56
N PRO A 133 -3.38 3.85 8.54
CA PRO A 133 -4.50 4.18 9.41
C PRO A 133 -4.17 5.37 10.31
N GLN A 134 -5.20 6.00 10.87
CA GLN A 134 -5.06 7.10 11.84
C GLN A 134 -4.20 8.25 11.32
N THR A 135 -4.30 8.55 10.01
CA THR A 135 -3.69 9.68 9.32
C THR A 135 -4.72 10.45 8.53
N TRP A 136 -4.47 11.73 8.24
CA TRP A 136 -5.35 12.57 7.44
C TRP A 136 -4.57 13.76 6.86
N GLU A 137 -4.52 13.87 5.53
CA GLU A 137 -3.93 15.01 4.83
C GLU A 137 -4.94 16.16 4.82
N ASN A 138 -4.81 17.05 5.79
CA ASN A 138 -5.81 18.08 6.09
C ASN A 138 -5.91 19.12 4.96
N PRO A 139 -7.07 19.28 4.30
CA PRO A 139 -7.26 20.22 3.18
C PRO A 139 -7.29 21.69 3.62
N GLU A 140 -7.25 21.99 4.92
CA GLU A 140 -7.12 23.35 5.42
C GLU A 140 -5.67 23.72 5.78
N HIS A 141 -4.76 22.75 5.80
CA HIS A 141 -3.35 22.96 6.08
C HIS A 141 -2.56 23.17 4.79
N LEU A 142 -1.77 24.26 4.74
CA LEU A 142 -0.81 24.50 3.67
C LEU A 142 0.52 23.85 4.06
N ASP A 143 0.93 22.83 3.32
CA ASP A 143 2.19 22.12 3.56
C ASP A 143 3.38 22.99 3.14
N ASP A 144 4.34 23.19 4.04
CA ASP A 144 5.51 24.05 3.81
C ASP A 144 6.46 23.51 2.73
N GLY A 145 6.50 22.20 2.53
CA GLY A 145 7.37 21.53 1.57
C GLY A 145 6.85 21.57 0.14
N THR A 146 5.53 21.47 -0.02
CA THR A 146 4.87 21.44 -1.33
C THR A 146 4.26 22.77 -1.74
N GLY A 147 3.90 23.62 -0.78
CA GLY A 147 3.15 24.85 -1.00
C GLY A 147 1.69 24.63 -1.40
N CYS A 148 1.17 23.40 -1.24
CA CYS A 148 -0.21 23.00 -1.54
C CYS A 148 -0.91 22.52 -0.27
N LYS A 149 -2.25 22.43 -0.31
CA LYS A 149 -3.06 21.88 0.78
C LYS A 149 -3.20 20.37 0.64
N GLY A 150 -3.48 19.66 1.73
CA GLY A 150 -3.74 18.23 1.72
C GLY A 150 -4.98 17.87 0.89
N ASP A 151 -5.04 16.61 0.44
CA ASP A 151 -6.09 16.09 -0.47
C ASP A 151 -7.33 15.54 0.24
N ASN A 152 -7.35 15.61 1.58
CA ASN A 152 -8.44 15.13 2.43
C ASN A 152 -8.54 13.60 2.62
N ASP A 153 -7.55 12.83 2.20
CA ASP A 153 -7.47 11.39 2.33
C ASP A 153 -6.43 10.96 3.39
N PRO A 154 -6.37 9.72 3.86
CA PRO A 154 -5.26 9.21 4.65
C PRO A 154 -3.99 9.14 3.81
N ILE A 155 -2.82 9.29 4.44
CA ILE A 155 -1.55 9.29 3.70
C ILE A 155 -1.30 7.98 2.97
N ASP A 156 -0.96 8.08 1.71
CA ASP A 156 -0.76 6.97 0.79
C ASP A 156 0.59 6.25 0.99
N VAL A 157 0.59 4.96 0.74
CA VAL A 157 1.78 4.09 0.83
C VAL A 157 1.95 3.24 -0.42
N ILE A 158 3.16 3.23 -0.98
CA ILE A 158 3.62 2.25 -1.95
C ILE A 158 4.51 1.23 -1.25
N GLU A 159 4.05 -0.01 -1.14
CA GLU A 159 4.80 -1.12 -0.55
C GLU A 159 5.55 -1.87 -1.65
N ILE A 160 6.89 -1.91 -1.54
CA ILE A 160 7.80 -2.31 -2.64
C ILE A 160 8.32 -3.75 -2.53
N GLY A 161 8.00 -4.49 -1.47
CA GLY A 161 8.46 -5.86 -1.23
C GLY A 161 8.06 -6.83 -2.36
N TYR A 162 8.57 -8.06 -2.32
CA TYR A 162 8.41 -9.01 -3.42
C TYR A 162 7.00 -9.60 -3.54
N ARG A 163 6.24 -9.64 -2.44
CA ARG A 163 4.95 -10.30 -2.37
C ARG A 163 3.82 -9.43 -2.96
N VAL A 164 2.89 -10.04 -3.66
CA VAL A 164 1.61 -9.42 -3.99
C VAL A 164 0.66 -9.62 -2.82
N ALA A 165 0.22 -8.52 -2.21
CA ALA A 165 -0.73 -8.54 -1.09
C ALA A 165 -2.18 -8.68 -1.57
N LYS A 166 -3.11 -8.92 -0.63
CA LYS A 166 -4.54 -8.97 -0.92
C LYS A 166 -5.18 -7.63 -0.56
N ARG A 167 -6.28 -7.29 -1.25
CA ARG A 167 -7.09 -6.13 -0.89
C ARG A 167 -7.65 -6.28 0.53
N GLY A 168 -7.55 -5.22 1.33
CA GLY A 168 -7.96 -5.21 2.73
C GLY A 168 -7.00 -5.92 3.68
N GLU A 169 -5.88 -6.46 3.18
CA GLU A 169 -4.84 -7.02 4.05
C GLU A 169 -4.16 -5.90 4.83
N VAL A 170 -3.93 -6.13 6.11
CA VAL A 170 -3.18 -5.21 6.97
C VAL A 170 -1.75 -5.71 7.07
N LEU A 171 -0.82 -4.97 6.50
CA LEU A 171 0.61 -5.27 6.53
C LEU A 171 1.29 -4.53 7.66
N ASN A 172 2.34 -5.12 8.22
CA ASN A 172 3.28 -4.38 9.05
C ASN A 172 4.44 -3.93 8.19
N VAL A 173 4.64 -2.63 8.07
CA VAL A 173 5.61 -2.05 7.15
C VAL A 173 6.62 -1.18 7.88
N LYS A 174 7.83 -1.14 7.33
CA LYS A 174 8.87 -0.19 7.66
C LYS A 174 8.91 0.89 6.59
N ILE A 175 8.89 2.16 7.01
CA ILE A 175 8.94 3.31 6.11
C ILE A 175 10.39 3.56 5.70
N LEU A 176 10.61 3.75 4.41
CA LEU A 176 11.92 3.93 3.77
C LEU A 176 12.14 5.35 3.25
N GLY A 177 11.06 6.10 3.06
CA GLY A 177 11.09 7.46 2.54
C GLY A 177 9.75 7.91 2.02
N THR A 178 9.73 9.03 1.28
CA THR A 178 8.51 9.56 0.69
C THR A 178 8.79 10.34 -0.60
N ILE A 179 7.79 10.43 -1.48
CA ILE A 179 7.76 11.28 -2.67
C ILE A 179 6.63 12.28 -2.50
N ALA A 180 6.88 13.54 -2.84
CA ALA A 180 5.89 14.62 -2.75
C ALA A 180 5.20 14.81 -4.10
N LEU A 181 4.08 14.12 -4.33
CA LEU A 181 3.23 14.34 -5.49
C LEU A 181 2.39 15.62 -5.28
N ILE A 182 2.23 16.41 -6.34
CA ILE A 182 1.24 17.48 -6.42
C ILE A 182 0.18 17.02 -7.41
N ASP A 183 -0.95 16.55 -6.88
CA ASP A 183 -2.04 16.01 -7.67
C ASP A 183 -3.14 17.05 -7.84
N GLU A 184 -3.30 17.55 -9.06
CA GLU A 184 -4.28 18.61 -9.40
C GLU A 184 -4.22 19.87 -8.49
N GLY A 185 -3.04 20.17 -7.91
CA GLY A 185 -2.80 21.32 -7.03
C GLY A 185 -2.95 21.00 -5.54
N GLU A 186 -3.13 19.76 -5.17
CA GLU A 186 -3.17 19.28 -3.79
C GLU A 186 -1.89 18.51 -3.44
N THR A 187 -1.49 18.60 -2.17
CA THR A 187 -0.41 17.76 -1.62
C THR A 187 -0.90 16.35 -1.46
N ASP A 188 -0.17 15.41 -2.01
CA ASP A 188 -0.48 14.00 -1.99
C ASP A 188 0.83 13.22 -1.75
N TRP A 189 1.17 13.01 -0.48
CA TRP A 189 2.40 12.32 -0.08
C TRP A 189 2.33 10.82 -0.39
N LYS A 190 3.37 10.29 -1.02
CA LYS A 190 3.51 8.86 -1.31
C LYS A 190 4.64 8.27 -0.47
N LEU A 191 4.31 7.64 0.64
CA LEU A 191 5.29 6.92 1.47
C LEU A 191 5.81 5.70 0.73
N ILE A 192 7.12 5.44 0.85
CA ILE A 192 7.78 4.25 0.32
C ILE A 192 8.01 3.31 1.51
N ALA A 193 7.52 2.09 1.42
CA ALA A 193 7.56 1.14 2.52
C ALA A 193 7.89 -0.28 2.06
N ILE A 194 8.34 -1.12 3.00
CA ILE A 194 8.56 -2.55 2.79
C ILE A 194 7.89 -3.36 3.90
N ASP A 195 7.20 -4.45 3.55
CA ASP A 195 6.66 -5.42 4.52
C ASP A 195 7.81 -5.96 5.38
N VAL A 196 7.68 -5.91 6.70
CA VAL A 196 8.71 -6.41 7.64
C VAL A 196 9.00 -7.90 7.48
N ASN A 197 8.10 -8.65 6.83
CA ASN A 197 8.27 -10.05 6.51
C ASN A 197 8.99 -10.30 5.16
N ASP A 198 9.33 -9.24 4.42
CA ASP A 198 10.11 -9.37 3.19
C ASP A 198 11.51 -9.91 3.51
N PRO A 199 12.05 -10.88 2.74
CA PRO A 199 13.36 -11.48 3.00
C PRO A 199 14.54 -10.52 3.11
N ILE A 200 14.43 -9.31 2.52
CA ILE A 200 15.48 -8.30 2.56
C ILE A 200 15.10 -7.07 3.41
N ALA A 201 13.97 -7.11 4.13
CA ALA A 201 13.51 -5.98 4.93
C ALA A 201 14.57 -5.44 5.88
N ASP A 202 15.36 -6.33 6.51
CA ASP A 202 16.44 -5.92 7.42
C ASP A 202 17.60 -5.19 6.73
N GLN A 203 17.72 -5.30 5.41
CA GLN A 203 18.79 -4.70 4.60
C GLN A 203 18.38 -3.37 3.96
N VAL A 204 17.09 -3.00 4.03
CA VAL A 204 16.55 -1.81 3.38
C VAL A 204 15.97 -0.89 4.46
N ASN A 205 16.61 0.26 4.71
CA ASN A 205 16.27 1.14 5.82
C ASN A 205 16.03 2.60 5.42
N ASP A 206 16.49 3.01 4.24
CA ASP A 206 16.36 4.38 3.72
C ASP A 206 16.47 4.37 2.19
N ILE A 207 16.25 5.50 1.55
CA ILE A 207 16.27 5.71 0.09
C ILE A 207 17.54 5.16 -0.59
N PRO A 208 18.77 5.34 -0.06
CA PRO A 208 19.95 4.74 -0.67
C PRO A 208 19.92 3.21 -0.74
N ASP A 209 19.29 2.55 0.26
CA ASP A 209 19.10 1.10 0.24
C ASP A 209 18.06 0.69 -0.81
N VAL A 210 17.00 1.51 -1.00
CA VAL A 210 16.02 1.27 -2.08
C VAL A 210 16.71 1.31 -3.44
N GLU A 211 17.54 2.32 -3.73
CA GLU A 211 18.28 2.40 -4.98
C GLU A 211 19.23 1.22 -5.18
N LYS A 212 19.86 0.76 -4.10
CA LYS A 212 20.79 -0.37 -4.13
C LYS A 212 20.10 -1.71 -4.41
N HIS A 213 18.97 -1.99 -3.74
CA HIS A 213 18.31 -3.29 -3.76
C HIS A 213 17.17 -3.37 -4.78
N PHE A 214 16.60 -2.23 -5.18
CA PHE A 214 15.52 -2.10 -6.17
C PHE A 214 15.89 -1.09 -7.25
N PRO A 215 16.99 -1.30 -8.00
CA PRO A 215 17.51 -0.30 -8.94
C PRO A 215 16.46 0.10 -9.98
N GLY A 216 16.23 1.41 -10.12
CA GLY A 216 15.27 1.99 -11.04
C GLY A 216 13.83 2.07 -10.53
N LEU A 217 13.50 1.51 -9.36
CA LEU A 217 12.15 1.52 -8.82
C LEU A 217 11.65 2.94 -8.51
N LEU A 218 12.47 3.77 -7.87
CA LEU A 218 12.10 5.16 -7.55
C LEU A 218 11.81 5.96 -8.82
N LYS A 219 12.67 5.82 -9.83
CA LYS A 219 12.45 6.47 -11.13
C LYS A 219 11.13 5.99 -11.78
N ALA A 220 10.88 4.68 -11.79
CA ALA A 220 9.64 4.11 -12.33
C ALA A 220 8.41 4.58 -11.54
N SER A 221 8.53 4.76 -10.22
CA SER A 221 7.47 5.25 -9.37
C SER A 221 7.09 6.71 -9.70
N VAL A 222 8.09 7.59 -9.82
CA VAL A 222 7.87 8.98 -10.22
C VAL A 222 7.27 9.04 -11.64
N GLU A 223 7.79 8.25 -12.58
CA GLU A 223 7.25 8.17 -13.93
C GLU A 223 5.80 7.72 -13.93
N TRP A 224 5.46 6.65 -13.18
CA TRP A 224 4.11 6.13 -13.08
C TRP A 224 3.13 7.21 -12.58
N PHE A 225 3.42 7.86 -11.45
CA PHE A 225 2.56 8.91 -10.91
C PHE A 225 2.48 10.14 -11.84
N LYS A 226 3.54 10.43 -12.58
CA LYS A 226 3.57 11.53 -13.54
C LYS A 226 2.56 11.33 -14.68
N ILE A 227 2.42 10.08 -15.17
CA ILE A 227 1.74 9.82 -16.45
C ILE A 227 0.38 9.12 -16.32
N TYR A 228 0.06 8.51 -15.17
CA TYR A 228 -1.07 7.58 -15.05
C TYR A 228 -2.45 8.21 -15.30
N LYS A 229 -2.60 9.52 -15.17
CA LYS A 229 -3.84 10.26 -15.46
C LYS A 229 -3.96 10.78 -16.89
N ILE A 230 -2.88 10.73 -17.68
CA ILE A 230 -2.89 11.27 -19.06
C ILE A 230 -3.91 10.57 -19.95
N PRO A 231 -4.09 9.23 -19.91
CA PRO A 231 -5.15 8.56 -20.67
C PRO A 231 -6.57 9.01 -20.31
N ASP A 232 -6.77 9.55 -19.12
CA ASP A 232 -8.03 10.14 -18.66
C ASP A 232 -8.28 11.57 -19.17
N GLY A 233 -7.32 12.12 -19.92
CA GLY A 233 -7.35 13.50 -20.46
C GLY A 233 -6.82 14.54 -19.48
N LYS A 234 -6.14 14.14 -18.41
CA LYS A 234 -5.48 15.08 -17.48
C LYS A 234 -4.06 15.40 -17.97
N PRO A 235 -3.49 16.55 -17.56
CA PRO A 235 -2.06 16.81 -17.76
C PRO A 235 -1.20 15.82 -16.95
N GLU A 236 0.10 15.83 -17.20
CA GLU A 236 1.06 15.17 -16.33
C GLU A 236 1.06 15.81 -14.93
N ASN A 237 1.17 14.96 -13.89
CA ASN A 237 1.25 15.41 -12.52
C ASN A 237 2.60 16.08 -12.23
N GLN A 238 2.61 16.95 -11.24
CA GLN A 238 3.79 17.67 -10.77
C GLN A 238 4.33 17.03 -9.47
N PHE A 239 5.53 17.42 -9.09
CA PHE A 239 6.17 16.96 -7.85
C PHE A 239 6.87 18.14 -7.18
N ALA A 240 6.77 18.22 -5.86
CA ALA A 240 7.72 19.01 -5.10
C ALA A 240 9.10 18.30 -5.10
N PHE A 241 10.13 19.06 -4.74
CA PHE A 241 11.52 18.56 -4.70
C PHE A 241 12.00 17.93 -6.02
N ASN A 242 11.46 18.36 -7.17
CA ASN A 242 11.76 17.79 -8.49
C ASN A 242 11.52 16.27 -8.62
N GLY A 243 10.65 15.70 -7.80
CA GLY A 243 10.39 14.26 -7.76
C GLY A 243 11.47 13.43 -7.05
N GLU A 244 12.40 14.08 -6.35
CA GLU A 244 13.38 13.39 -5.52
C GLU A 244 12.71 12.78 -4.27
N ALA A 245 12.95 11.51 -4.01
CA ALA A 245 12.50 10.86 -2.80
C ALA A 245 13.25 11.43 -1.57
N LYS A 246 12.51 11.69 -0.49
CA LYS A 246 13.07 12.13 0.79
C LYS A 246 13.28 10.93 1.71
N SER A 247 14.22 11.07 2.65
CA SER A 247 14.65 10.02 3.57
C SER A 247 13.52 9.47 4.47
N ALA A 248 13.76 8.33 5.08
CA ALA A 248 12.87 7.76 6.10
C ALA A 248 12.61 8.73 7.25
N SER A 249 13.65 9.45 7.75
CA SER A 249 13.47 10.42 8.82
C SER A 249 12.56 11.59 8.43
N PHE A 250 12.64 12.07 7.19
CA PHE A 250 11.71 13.08 6.67
C PHE A 250 10.29 12.52 6.60
N ALA A 251 10.12 11.30 6.08
CA ALA A 251 8.80 10.65 6.00
C ALA A 251 8.15 10.50 7.38
N HIS A 252 8.91 10.18 8.43
CA HIS A 252 8.39 10.12 9.80
C HIS A 252 7.86 11.46 10.29
N THR A 253 8.49 12.60 9.92
CA THR A 253 7.95 13.92 10.32
C THR A 253 6.60 14.19 9.67
N ILE A 254 6.42 13.79 8.40
CA ILE A 254 5.13 13.90 7.70
C ILE A 254 4.08 12.99 8.35
N ILE A 255 4.43 11.73 8.67
CA ILE A 255 3.51 10.81 9.35
C ILE A 255 3.04 11.38 10.69
N ASP A 256 3.95 11.92 11.49
CA ASP A 256 3.62 12.53 12.79
C ASP A 256 2.69 13.74 12.60
N GLU A 257 2.85 14.50 11.54
CA GLU A 257 2.01 15.64 11.24
C GLU A 257 0.60 15.23 10.83
N VAL A 258 0.45 14.36 9.82
CA VAL A 258 -0.87 13.90 9.36
C VAL A 258 -1.59 13.05 10.42
N HIS A 259 -0.86 12.40 11.32
CA HIS A 259 -1.43 11.75 12.49
C HIS A 259 -1.97 12.77 13.52
N ARG A 260 -1.30 13.90 13.73
CA ARG A 260 -1.84 15.01 14.55
C ARG A 260 -3.11 15.57 13.95
N PHE A 261 -3.19 15.72 12.62
CA PHE A 261 -4.42 16.17 11.96
C PHE A 261 -5.56 15.16 12.15
N TRP A 262 -5.29 13.86 12.02
CA TRP A 262 -6.28 12.84 12.32
C TRP A 262 -6.76 12.91 13.79
N LYS A 263 -5.86 13.13 14.75
CA LYS A 263 -6.24 13.32 16.16
C LYS A 263 -7.19 14.48 16.33
N SER A 264 -6.91 15.64 15.72
CA SER A 264 -7.78 16.81 15.80
C SER A 264 -9.14 16.57 15.17
N LEU A 265 -9.22 15.71 14.14
CA LEU A 265 -10.47 15.30 13.51
C LEU A 265 -11.33 14.45 14.45
N VAL A 266 -10.75 13.40 15.06
CA VAL A 266 -11.51 12.48 15.95
C VAL A 266 -11.80 13.07 17.32
N SER A 267 -11.05 14.08 17.79
CA SER A 267 -11.31 14.85 19.00
C SER A 267 -12.32 15.98 18.80
N LYS A 268 -12.75 16.23 17.55
CA LYS A 268 -13.64 17.36 17.16
C LYS A 268 -13.03 18.75 17.35
N GLU A 269 -11.69 18.86 17.41
CA GLU A 269 -11.00 20.15 17.37
C GLU A 269 -11.16 20.83 16.00
N VAL A 270 -11.33 20.00 14.94
CA VAL A 270 -11.67 20.45 13.59
C VAL A 270 -12.96 19.82 13.13
N GLU A 271 -13.67 20.50 12.24
CA GLU A 271 -14.91 19.99 11.66
C GLU A 271 -14.63 18.86 10.65
N ALA A 272 -15.37 17.76 10.77
CA ALA A 272 -15.17 16.57 9.91
C ALA A 272 -15.64 16.77 8.46
N LYS A 273 -16.43 17.80 8.15
CA LYS A 273 -16.89 18.16 6.78
C LYS A 273 -17.38 16.96 5.94
N GLY A 274 -18.11 16.04 6.59
CA GLY A 274 -18.65 14.84 5.93
C GLY A 274 -17.78 13.60 6.01
N ILE A 275 -16.62 13.66 6.64
CA ILE A 275 -15.83 12.46 6.98
C ILE A 275 -16.55 11.68 8.08
N SER A 276 -16.73 10.39 7.89
CA SER A 276 -17.27 9.49 8.91
C SER A 276 -16.15 9.11 9.89
N CYS A 277 -16.25 9.62 11.12
CA CYS A 277 -15.32 9.27 12.21
C CYS A 277 -15.84 8.09 13.05
N VAL A 278 -16.84 7.35 12.56
CA VAL A 278 -17.42 6.21 13.27
C VAL A 278 -16.37 5.13 13.47
N ASN A 279 -16.24 4.67 14.72
CA ASN A 279 -15.26 3.68 15.14
C ASN A 279 -15.86 2.71 16.18
N THR A 280 -15.16 1.62 16.47
CA THR A 280 -15.60 0.60 17.43
C THR A 280 -14.64 0.40 18.60
N THR A 281 -13.42 0.93 18.52
CA THR A 281 -12.35 0.63 19.50
C THR A 281 -11.86 1.85 20.30
N LEU A 282 -12.04 3.08 19.82
CA LEU A 282 -11.51 4.27 20.46
C LEU A 282 -12.32 4.62 21.74
N ASP A 283 -11.79 4.28 22.90
CA ASP A 283 -12.45 4.53 24.18
C ASP A 283 -12.60 6.02 24.46
N GLY A 284 -13.78 6.40 25.00
CA GLY A 284 -14.11 7.79 25.29
C GLY A 284 -14.38 8.65 24.06
N ASN A 285 -14.28 8.10 22.84
CA ASN A 285 -14.59 8.82 21.61
C ASN A 285 -16.11 8.89 21.39
N SER A 286 -16.61 10.09 21.09
CA SER A 286 -18.05 10.34 20.87
C SER A 286 -18.61 9.75 19.56
N PHE A 287 -17.76 9.29 18.66
CA PHE A 287 -18.13 8.59 17.43
C PHE A 287 -18.10 7.07 17.57
N LYS A 288 -17.77 6.56 18.77
CA LYS A 288 -17.73 5.11 19.01
C LYS A 288 -19.13 4.53 18.99
N ILE A 289 -19.30 3.45 18.23
CA ILE A 289 -20.55 2.65 18.20
C ILE A 289 -20.30 1.24 18.75
N PRO A 290 -21.37 0.57 19.26
CA PRO A 290 -21.28 -0.83 19.65
C PRO A 290 -20.97 -1.74 18.46
N VAL A 291 -20.25 -2.83 18.71
CA VAL A 291 -19.94 -3.85 17.69
C VAL A 291 -21.21 -4.44 17.05
N SER A 292 -22.34 -4.54 17.79
CA SER A 292 -23.62 -4.98 17.24
C SER A 292 -24.12 -4.03 16.14
N GLU A 293 -24.03 -2.72 16.36
CA GLU A 293 -24.41 -1.71 15.36
C GLU A 293 -23.48 -1.77 14.14
N ALA A 294 -22.18 -1.94 14.35
CA ALA A 294 -21.22 -2.13 13.27
C ALA A 294 -21.51 -3.37 12.42
N LYS A 295 -21.95 -4.47 13.04
CA LYS A 295 -22.41 -5.67 12.32
C LYS A 295 -23.68 -5.39 11.50
N ASP A 296 -24.61 -4.61 12.04
CA ASP A 296 -25.83 -4.23 11.33
C ASP A 296 -25.54 -3.38 10.09
N VAL A 297 -24.50 -2.52 10.13
CA VAL A 297 -24.04 -1.77 8.96
C VAL A 297 -23.64 -2.74 7.83
N ILE A 298 -22.82 -3.75 8.13
CA ILE A 298 -22.38 -4.74 7.14
C ILE A 298 -23.56 -5.57 6.62
N ASN A 299 -24.46 -6.01 7.52
CA ASN A 299 -25.60 -6.85 7.17
C ASN A 299 -26.64 -6.14 6.28
N LYS A 300 -26.70 -4.81 6.33
CA LYS A 300 -27.54 -3.99 5.43
C LYS A 300 -26.97 -3.84 4.03
N THR A 301 -25.66 -4.14 3.84
CA THR A 301 -25.02 -4.10 2.53
C THR A 301 -25.35 -5.40 1.78
N PRO A 302 -25.65 -5.37 0.46
CA PRO A 302 -25.93 -6.58 -0.30
C PRO A 302 -24.85 -7.64 -0.14
N GLU A 303 -25.21 -8.91 -0.13
CA GLU A 303 -24.25 -10.01 -0.09
C GLU A 303 -23.32 -9.97 -1.31
N LEU A 304 -22.14 -10.64 -1.18
CA LEU A 304 -21.19 -10.77 -2.27
C LEU A 304 -21.84 -11.50 -3.45
N GLY A 305 -21.86 -10.82 -4.57
CA GLY A 305 -22.37 -11.37 -5.86
C GLY A 305 -21.27 -11.50 -6.90
N ASP A 306 -21.67 -11.83 -8.11
CA ASP A 306 -20.75 -11.96 -9.24
C ASP A 306 -20.10 -10.63 -9.61
N ALA A 307 -18.85 -10.69 -10.06
CA ALA A 307 -18.11 -9.52 -10.52
C ALA A 307 -18.75 -8.95 -11.80
N HIS A 308 -18.85 -7.62 -11.87
CA HIS A 308 -19.19 -6.93 -13.09
C HIS A 308 -18.01 -6.95 -14.08
N PRO A 309 -18.27 -6.76 -15.39
CA PRO A 309 -17.21 -6.67 -16.39
C PRO A 309 -16.22 -5.55 -16.06
N VAL A 310 -14.94 -5.84 -16.24
CA VAL A 310 -13.84 -4.87 -16.10
C VAL A 310 -13.88 -3.91 -17.29
N ASP A 311 -13.50 -2.65 -17.08
CA ASP A 311 -13.42 -1.66 -18.16
C ASP A 311 -12.31 -2.04 -19.16
N THR A 312 -12.63 -1.96 -20.45
CA THR A 312 -11.70 -2.31 -21.54
C THR A 312 -10.47 -1.39 -21.64
N VAL A 313 -10.42 -0.30 -20.88
CA VAL A 313 -9.23 0.56 -20.76
C VAL A 313 -8.01 -0.22 -20.31
N VAL A 314 -8.20 -1.34 -19.55
CA VAL A 314 -7.11 -2.18 -19.05
C VAL A 314 -6.65 -3.26 -20.04
N ASP A 315 -7.32 -3.41 -21.19
CA ASP A 315 -7.02 -4.46 -22.18
C ASP A 315 -5.92 -4.07 -23.17
N LYS A 316 -5.38 -2.86 -23.04
CA LYS A 316 -4.40 -2.32 -23.99
C LYS A 316 -3.32 -1.48 -23.31
N TRP A 317 -2.21 -1.30 -24.01
CA TRP A 317 -1.19 -0.31 -23.68
C TRP A 317 -1.59 1.09 -24.13
N HIS A 318 -1.35 2.07 -23.29
CA HIS A 318 -1.38 3.47 -23.63
C HIS A 318 0.06 3.98 -23.73
N PHE A 319 0.46 4.42 -24.93
CA PHE A 319 1.79 5.01 -25.15
C PHE A 319 1.69 6.52 -24.92
N ILE A 320 2.45 7.01 -23.96
CA ILE A 320 2.38 8.41 -23.52
C ILE A 320 3.47 9.22 -24.21
N HIS A 321 3.06 10.31 -24.83
CA HIS A 321 3.97 11.32 -25.38
C HIS A 321 4.04 12.48 -24.40
N LEU A 322 5.15 12.59 -23.66
CA LEU A 322 5.42 13.78 -22.85
C LEU A 322 5.77 14.94 -23.78
N LYS A 323 5.25 16.13 -23.49
CA LYS A 323 5.48 17.35 -24.28
C LYS A 323 6.71 18.09 -23.81
#